data_dc6077b4401a7681c753bc32ebad586e
#
_entry.id   dc6077b4401a7681c753bc32ebad586e
#
_cell.length_a   1.000
_cell.length_b   1.000
_cell.length_c   1.000
_cell.angle_alpha   90.00
_cell.angle_beta   90.00
_cell.angle_gamma   90.00
#
_symmetry.space_group_name_H-M   'P 1'
#
loop_
_entity.id
_entity.type
_entity.pdbx_description
1 polymer ?
#
loop_
_entity_poly.entity_id
_entity_poly.type
_entity_poly.pdbx_seq_one_letter_code
_entity_poly.pdbx_strand_id
1 'polypeptide(L)'
;MYAPRVWGDDLPREVAKPWGSELWYAHTDRYAGKILRVNAGHRLSVQYHSEKDETSYLLSGRLLLEQGESPQRMRRREMQPGAAWRNKPGVVHTVEALEDSVVLEVSTPELHDVVRLDDRYDRPIETSNDLPR
;
A
#
# COMPACT_ATOMS: atom_id res chain seq x y z
N MET A 1 2.07 31.86 20.80
CA MET A 1 1.80 30.54 21.34
C MET A 1 1.80 29.51 20.22
N TYR A 2 2.40 28.41 20.49
CA TYR A 2 2.37 27.33 19.54
C TYR A 2 0.99 26.70 19.49
N ALA A 3 0.44 26.64 18.32
CA ALA A 3 -0.78 25.87 18.09
C ALA A 3 -0.37 24.67 17.26
N PRO A 4 -0.37 23.48 17.85
CA PRO A 4 0.03 22.30 17.10
C PRO A 4 -0.85 22.11 15.86
N ARG A 5 -0.23 21.69 14.79
CA ARG A 5 -0.95 21.38 13.57
C ARG A 5 -1.58 20.00 13.74
N VAL A 6 -2.54 19.92 14.67
CA VAL A 6 -3.16 18.64 15.01
C VAL A 6 -3.93 18.03 13.85
N TRP A 7 -4.21 18.84 12.84
CA TRP A 7 -4.91 18.34 11.64
C TRP A 7 -3.95 17.80 10.60
N GLY A 8 -2.64 17.97 10.86
CA GLY A 8 -1.62 17.60 9.89
C GLY A 8 -1.56 18.64 8.77
N ASP A 9 -0.42 19.00 8.34
CA ASP A 9 -0.23 19.99 7.29
C ASP A 9 -0.91 19.48 6.04
N ASP A 10 -0.81 19.38 5.02
CA ASP A 10 -1.47 18.96 3.81
C ASP A 10 -2.22 17.62 3.87
N LEU A 11 -2.50 17.12 5.06
CA LEU A 11 -3.22 15.86 5.21
C LEU A 11 -4.64 16.10 5.75
N PRO A 12 -5.62 15.24 5.40
CA PRO A 12 -5.44 14.09 4.52
C PRO A 12 -5.31 14.49 3.05
N ARG A 13 -4.61 13.67 2.28
CA ARG A 13 -4.42 13.91 0.87
C ARG A 13 -4.82 12.66 0.09
N GLU A 14 -5.67 12.82 -0.91
CA GLU A 14 -6.05 11.72 -1.78
C GLU A 14 -5.15 11.67 -3.01
N VAL A 15 -4.68 10.49 -3.35
CA VAL A 15 -3.83 10.25 -4.50
C VAL A 15 -4.49 9.22 -5.39
N ALA A 16 -4.81 9.61 -6.62
CA ALA A 16 -5.40 8.68 -7.58
C ALA A 16 -4.36 7.66 -8.03
N LYS A 17 -4.79 6.42 -8.16
CA LYS A 17 -3.99 5.31 -8.63
C LYS A 17 -4.75 4.59 -9.75
N PRO A 18 -4.03 3.87 -10.65
CA PRO A 18 -4.73 3.15 -11.72
C PRO A 18 -5.74 2.13 -11.20
N TRP A 19 -5.53 1.61 -10.00
CA TRP A 19 -6.38 0.58 -9.39
C TRP A 19 -7.40 1.13 -8.40
N GLY A 20 -7.40 2.44 -8.15
CA GLY A 20 -8.29 3.07 -7.19
C GLY A 20 -7.70 4.33 -6.62
N SER A 21 -7.48 4.37 -5.31
CA SER A 21 -6.93 5.56 -4.67
C SER A 21 -6.25 5.23 -3.34
N GLU A 22 -5.40 6.15 -2.89
CA GLU A 22 -4.83 6.13 -1.55
C GLU A 22 -5.21 7.42 -0.85
N LEU A 23 -5.67 7.33 0.38
CA LEU A 23 -5.85 8.49 1.22
C LEU A 23 -4.73 8.47 2.26
N TRP A 24 -3.85 9.45 2.20
CA TRP A 24 -2.76 9.60 3.15
C TRP A 24 -3.27 10.42 4.32
N TYR A 25 -3.42 9.80 5.49
CA TYR A 25 -3.97 10.51 6.64
C TYR A 25 -2.95 10.74 7.75
N ALA A 26 -1.80 10.08 7.70
CA ALA A 26 -0.74 10.27 8.68
C ALA A 26 0.63 10.13 8.01
N HIS A 27 1.53 11.04 8.32
CA HIS A 27 2.91 10.95 7.87
C HIS A 27 3.78 11.79 8.80
N THR A 28 4.62 11.12 9.56
CA THR A 28 5.56 11.74 10.48
C THR A 28 6.95 11.17 10.20
N ASP A 29 7.93 11.59 10.97
CA ASP A 29 9.28 11.02 10.87
C ASP A 29 9.36 9.59 11.39
N ARG A 30 8.29 9.07 11.98
CA ARG A 30 8.28 7.75 12.58
C ARG A 30 7.29 6.77 11.96
N TYR A 31 6.22 7.25 11.39
CA TYR A 31 5.18 6.36 10.85
C TYR A 31 4.40 7.03 9.72
N ALA A 32 3.67 6.21 8.99
CA ALA A 32 2.72 6.67 8.00
C ALA A 32 1.44 5.84 8.09
N GLY A 33 0.34 6.43 7.68
CA GLY A 33 -0.95 5.74 7.64
C GLY A 33 -1.70 6.11 6.37
N LYS A 34 -2.29 5.08 5.74
CA LYS A 34 -3.03 5.25 4.51
C LYS A 34 -4.30 4.41 4.52
N ILE A 35 -5.27 4.86 3.75
CA ILE A 35 -6.43 4.04 3.42
C ILE A 35 -6.36 3.79 1.91
N LEU A 36 -6.32 2.53 1.51
CA LEU A 36 -6.30 2.16 0.11
C LEU A 36 -7.68 1.69 -0.30
N ARG A 37 -8.18 2.22 -1.42
CA ARG A 37 -9.42 1.76 -2.02
C ARG A 37 -9.06 1.09 -3.33
N VAL A 38 -9.28 -0.21 -3.40
CA VAL A 38 -8.91 -1.01 -4.57
C VAL A 38 -10.19 -1.46 -5.25
N ASN A 39 -10.36 -1.04 -6.49
CA ASN A 39 -11.57 -1.37 -7.25
C ASN A 39 -11.55 -2.83 -7.69
N ALA A 40 -12.72 -3.46 -7.67
CA ALA A 40 -12.87 -4.86 -8.07
C ALA A 40 -12.20 -5.13 -9.42
N GLY A 41 -11.47 -6.21 -9.50
CA GLY A 41 -10.77 -6.62 -10.71
C GLY A 41 -9.41 -5.94 -10.91
N HIS A 42 -9.03 -5.02 -10.05
CA HIS A 42 -7.76 -4.33 -10.16
C HIS A 42 -6.72 -4.91 -9.20
N ARG A 43 -5.45 -4.69 -9.54
CA ARG A 43 -4.33 -5.27 -8.82
C ARG A 43 -3.24 -4.23 -8.63
N LEU A 44 -2.65 -4.19 -7.45
CA LEU A 44 -1.46 -3.39 -7.22
C LEU A 44 -0.27 -4.01 -7.95
N SER A 45 0.80 -3.25 -8.13
CA SER A 45 2.00 -3.81 -8.72
C SER A 45 2.56 -4.93 -7.83
N VAL A 46 3.26 -5.86 -8.45
CA VAL A 46 4.10 -6.80 -7.71
C VAL A 46 5.35 -6.01 -7.33
N GLN A 47 5.59 -5.86 -6.04
CA GLN A 47 6.58 -4.92 -5.54
C GLN A 47 7.21 -5.37 -4.24
N TYR A 48 8.31 -4.73 -3.87
CA TYR A 48 8.86 -4.84 -2.53
C TYR A 48 9.37 -3.47 -2.09
N HIS A 49 9.67 -3.36 -0.80
CA HIS A 49 10.25 -2.16 -0.21
C HIS A 49 11.60 -2.52 0.39
N SER A 50 12.60 -1.67 0.21
CA SER A 50 13.94 -1.94 0.74
C SER A 50 14.01 -1.73 2.24
N GLU A 51 13.31 -0.71 2.75
CA GLU A 51 13.36 -0.34 4.16
C GLU A 51 11.99 -0.27 4.81
N LYS A 52 10.97 0.07 4.05
CA LYS A 52 9.62 0.25 4.58
C LYS A 52 9.05 -1.08 5.10
N ASP A 53 8.52 -1.00 6.31
CA ASP A 53 7.83 -2.11 6.96
C ASP A 53 6.37 -1.70 7.11
N GLU A 54 5.45 -2.51 6.61
CA GLU A 54 4.04 -2.15 6.62
C GLU A 54 3.16 -3.30 7.10
N THR A 55 2.05 -2.94 7.73
CA THR A 55 1.00 -3.88 8.10
C THR A 55 -0.32 -3.34 7.55
N SER A 56 -1.09 -4.22 6.97
CA SER A 56 -2.36 -3.91 6.36
C SER A 56 -3.49 -4.69 7.02
N TYR A 57 -4.68 -4.10 7.00
CA TYR A 57 -5.88 -4.68 7.56
C TYR A 57 -7.01 -4.51 6.55
N LEU A 58 -7.69 -5.60 6.22
CA LEU A 58 -8.82 -5.53 5.29
C LEU A 58 -10.07 -5.11 6.05
N LEU A 59 -10.52 -3.89 5.79
CA LEU A 59 -11.72 -3.36 6.44
C LEU A 59 -12.99 -3.87 5.77
N SER A 60 -13.01 -3.90 4.44
CA SER A 60 -14.17 -4.36 3.68
C SER A 60 -13.71 -4.91 2.33
N GLY A 61 -14.57 -5.72 1.71
CA GLY A 61 -14.27 -6.32 0.43
C GLY A 61 -13.65 -7.69 0.56
N ARG A 62 -12.89 -8.10 -0.47
CA ARG A 62 -12.24 -9.40 -0.52
C ARG A 62 -11.04 -9.29 -1.44
N LEU A 63 -9.89 -9.72 -0.94
CA LEU A 63 -8.63 -9.61 -1.66
C LEU A 63 -7.96 -10.96 -1.85
N LEU A 64 -7.18 -11.05 -2.91
CA LEU A 64 -6.24 -12.12 -3.10
C LEU A 64 -4.85 -11.56 -2.81
N LEU A 65 -4.22 -12.03 -1.73
CA LEU A 65 -2.89 -11.61 -1.30
C LEU A 65 -1.86 -12.59 -1.82
N GLU A 66 -0.78 -12.07 -2.39
CA GLU A 66 0.38 -12.87 -2.75
C GLU A 66 1.62 -12.29 -2.10
N GLN A 67 2.42 -13.14 -1.45
CA GLN A 67 3.64 -12.74 -0.76
C GLN A 67 4.72 -13.80 -0.92
N GLY A 68 5.96 -13.38 -1.07
CA GLY A 68 7.07 -14.32 -1.16
C GLY A 68 8.42 -13.67 -1.35
N GLU A 69 9.40 -14.50 -1.73
CA GLU A 69 10.78 -14.07 -1.91
C GLU A 69 11.01 -13.41 -3.28
N SER A 70 10.21 -13.80 -4.26
CA SER A 70 10.34 -13.32 -5.64
C SER A 70 9.00 -13.45 -6.32
N PRO A 71 8.81 -12.81 -7.48
CA PRO A 71 7.55 -12.94 -8.23
C PRO A 71 7.20 -14.39 -8.59
N GLN A 72 8.21 -15.28 -8.69
CA GLN A 72 8.00 -16.66 -9.03
C GLN A 72 7.79 -17.57 -7.82
N ARG A 73 7.96 -17.04 -6.62
CA ARG A 73 7.86 -17.78 -5.37
C ARG A 73 6.98 -17.05 -4.37
N MET A 74 5.72 -16.93 -4.71
CA MET A 74 4.74 -16.27 -3.84
C MET A 74 3.68 -17.25 -3.39
N ARG A 75 3.30 -17.14 -2.13
CA ARG A 75 2.15 -17.86 -1.59
C ARG A 75 0.93 -16.98 -1.76
N ARG A 76 -0.17 -17.61 -2.12
CA ARG A 76 -1.43 -16.93 -2.40
C ARG A 76 -2.45 -17.25 -1.32
N ARG A 77 -3.12 -16.22 -0.83
CA ARG A 77 -4.19 -16.39 0.15
C ARG A 77 -5.32 -15.43 -0.12
N GLU A 78 -6.55 -15.91 0.03
CA GLU A 78 -7.71 -15.04 -0.02
C GLU A 78 -7.93 -14.42 1.36
N MET A 79 -8.09 -13.10 1.40
CA MET A 79 -8.25 -12.33 2.63
C MET A 79 -9.68 -11.86 2.74
N GLN A 80 -10.26 -12.06 3.91
CA GLN A 80 -11.62 -11.65 4.26
C GLN A 80 -11.55 -10.43 5.20
N PRO A 81 -12.64 -9.65 5.33
CA PRO A 81 -12.64 -8.54 6.28
C PRO A 81 -12.24 -8.99 7.68
N GLY A 82 -11.37 -8.21 8.31
CA GLY A 82 -10.80 -8.56 9.61
C GLY A 82 -9.43 -9.21 9.55
N ALA A 83 -8.99 -9.61 8.35
CA ALA A 83 -7.65 -10.17 8.19
C ALA A 83 -6.59 -9.07 8.17
N ALA A 84 -5.42 -9.37 8.73
CA ALA A 84 -4.28 -8.46 8.69
C ALA A 84 -3.05 -9.21 8.19
N TRP A 85 -2.15 -8.49 7.55
CA TRP A 85 -0.90 -9.07 7.05
C TRP A 85 0.21 -8.03 7.07
N ARG A 86 1.43 -8.52 7.14
CA ARG A 86 2.63 -7.68 7.20
C ARG A 86 3.49 -7.93 5.98
N ASN A 87 4.03 -6.86 5.43
CA ASN A 87 5.09 -6.93 4.42
C ASN A 87 6.34 -6.32 5.02
N LYS A 88 7.24 -7.20 5.48
CA LYS A 88 8.56 -6.77 5.96
C LYS A 88 9.39 -6.25 4.80
N PRO A 89 10.42 -5.44 5.07
CA PRO A 89 11.37 -5.07 4.01
C PRO A 89 11.84 -6.29 3.24
N GLY A 90 11.85 -6.18 1.92
CA GLY A 90 12.30 -7.25 1.03
C GLY A 90 11.23 -8.25 0.62
N VAL A 91 10.09 -8.28 1.29
CA VAL A 91 9.02 -9.22 0.91
C VAL A 91 8.34 -8.75 -0.37
N VAL A 92 8.35 -9.58 -1.38
CA VAL A 92 7.66 -9.32 -2.64
C VAL A 92 6.18 -9.60 -2.43
N HIS A 93 5.34 -8.65 -2.81
CA HIS A 93 3.91 -8.77 -2.51
C HIS A 93 3.05 -8.04 -3.53
N THR A 94 1.79 -8.45 -3.59
CA THR A 94 0.73 -7.75 -4.31
C THR A 94 -0.63 -8.18 -3.77
N VAL A 95 -1.64 -7.36 -4.03
CA VAL A 95 -3.03 -7.73 -3.78
C VAL A 95 -3.85 -7.47 -5.03
N GLU A 96 -4.83 -8.32 -5.25
CA GLU A 96 -5.82 -8.15 -6.29
C GLU A 96 -7.20 -8.10 -5.64
N ALA A 97 -8.02 -7.12 -5.99
CA ALA A 97 -9.35 -7.00 -5.41
C ALA A 97 -10.31 -7.91 -6.16
N LEU A 98 -10.91 -8.83 -5.43
CA LEU A 98 -11.98 -9.69 -5.94
C LEU A 98 -13.33 -8.97 -5.85
N GLU A 99 -13.42 -7.99 -4.96
CA GLU A 99 -14.54 -7.06 -4.79
C GLU A 99 -13.93 -5.70 -4.49
N ASP A 100 -14.72 -4.64 -4.60
CA ASP A 100 -14.27 -3.32 -4.15
C ASP A 100 -13.83 -3.44 -2.70
N SER A 101 -12.61 -3.05 -2.41
CA SER A 101 -11.99 -3.31 -1.11
C SER A 101 -11.41 -2.05 -0.50
N VAL A 102 -11.44 -2.01 0.84
CA VAL A 102 -10.84 -0.93 1.61
C VAL A 102 -9.81 -1.54 2.55
N VAL A 103 -8.57 -1.08 2.43
CA VAL A 103 -7.44 -1.56 3.22
C VAL A 103 -6.89 -0.42 4.06
N LEU A 104 -6.71 -0.68 5.35
CA LEU A 104 -6.02 0.26 6.23
C LEU A 104 -4.56 -0.16 6.30
N GLU A 105 -3.65 0.77 6.07
CA GLU A 105 -2.22 0.48 6.09
C GLU A 105 -1.52 1.39 7.08
N VAL A 106 -0.68 0.80 7.92
CA VAL A 106 0.26 1.54 8.76
C VAL A 106 1.66 1.11 8.39
N SER A 107 2.60 2.03 8.40
CA SER A 107 3.96 1.70 8.01
C SER A 107 4.98 2.62 8.65
N THR A 108 6.25 2.25 8.50
CA THR A 108 7.35 3.18 8.69
C THR A 108 7.28 4.26 7.61
N PRO A 109 7.98 5.39 7.77
CA PRO A 109 7.65 6.58 6.97
C PRO A 109 8.21 6.63 5.55
N GLU A 110 8.90 5.60 5.07
CA GLU A 110 9.53 5.59 3.75
C GLU A 110 8.50 5.43 2.64
N LEU A 111 7.71 6.48 2.37
CA LEU A 111 6.60 6.42 1.43
C LEU A 111 7.02 6.24 -0.03
N HIS A 112 8.25 6.65 -0.35
CA HIS A 112 8.76 6.57 -1.72
C HIS A 112 9.60 5.33 -1.98
N ASP A 113 9.73 4.46 -1.00
CA ASP A 113 10.55 3.27 -1.08
C ASP A 113 9.73 2.13 -1.68
N VAL A 114 9.63 2.12 -2.99
CA VAL A 114 8.94 1.04 -3.70
C VAL A 114 9.73 0.65 -4.94
N VAL A 115 9.90 -0.66 -5.13
CA VAL A 115 10.48 -1.24 -6.35
C VAL A 115 9.41 -2.09 -7.01
N ARG A 116 8.95 -1.66 -8.17
CA ARG A 116 7.95 -2.40 -8.94
C ARG A 116 8.61 -3.42 -9.82
N LEU A 117 8.16 -4.66 -9.71
CA LEU A 117 8.69 -5.79 -10.48
C LEU A 117 7.75 -6.18 -11.62
N ASP A 118 6.45 -5.95 -11.47
CA ASP A 118 5.45 -6.22 -12.48
C ASP A 118 4.24 -5.33 -12.21
N ASP A 119 3.70 -4.73 -13.26
CA ASP A 119 2.61 -3.79 -13.10
C ASP A 119 1.69 -3.86 -14.31
N ARG A 120 0.39 -4.12 -14.08
CA ARG A 120 -0.62 -4.20 -15.14
C ARG A 120 -0.82 -2.89 -15.88
N TYR A 121 -0.33 -1.77 -15.31
CA TYR A 121 -0.60 -0.43 -15.83
C TYR A 121 0.63 0.21 -16.48
N ASP A 122 1.66 -0.60 -16.73
CA ASP A 122 2.90 -0.17 -17.41
C ASP A 122 3.59 1.03 -16.76
N ARG A 123 3.49 1.17 -15.45
CA ARG A 123 4.26 2.18 -14.74
C ARG A 123 5.73 1.74 -14.70
N PRO A 124 6.67 2.70 -14.65
CA PRO A 124 8.09 2.36 -14.63
C PRO A 124 8.46 1.43 -13.48
N ILE A 125 9.40 0.53 -13.74
CA ILE A 125 10.00 -0.32 -12.71
C ILE A 125 11.11 0.52 -12.07
N GLU A 126 10.81 1.09 -10.91
CA GLU A 126 11.78 1.94 -10.23
C GLU A 126 11.34 2.19 -8.80
N THR A 127 12.26 2.70 -8.01
CA THR A 127 11.92 3.24 -6.73
C THR A 127 11.27 4.58 -6.97
N SER A 128 10.22 4.81 -6.43
CA SER A 128 9.55 5.76 -6.60
C SER A 128 9.41 7.06 -6.43
N ASN A 129 9.41 7.87 -7.41
CA ASN A 129 9.12 9.27 -7.49
C ASN A 129 7.73 9.54 -8.01
N ASP A 130 6.96 8.52 -8.21
CA ASP A 130 5.60 8.64 -8.70
C ASP A 130 4.59 8.93 -7.60
N LEU A 131 5.06 9.01 -6.35
CA LEU A 131 4.22 9.39 -5.23
C LEU A 131 4.39 10.88 -4.92
N PRO A 132 3.34 11.56 -4.44
CA PRO A 132 3.46 12.96 -4.08
C PRO A 132 4.41 13.15 -2.90
N ARG A 133 5.02 14.29 -2.87
CA ARG A 133 5.96 14.62 -1.82
C ARG A 133 5.31 15.47 -0.74
#